data_cfe39cddcfd79c24b4aba679b64447d7
#
_entry.id   cfe39cddcfd79c24b4aba679b64447d7
#
_cell.length_a   1.000
_cell.length_b   1.000
_cell.length_c   1.000
_cell.angle_alpha   90.00
_cell.angle_beta   90.00
_cell.angle_gamma   90.00
#
_symmetry.space_group_name_H-M   'P 1'
#
loop_
_entity.id
_entity.type
_entity.pdbx_description
1 polymer ?
#
loop_
_entity_poly.entity_id
_entity_poly.type
_entity_poly.pdbx_seq_one_letter_code
_entity_poly.pdbx_strand_id
1 'polypeptide(L)'
;FRPIANTSRTLSVDTILLAVGLSPRVELARMAGCRLTVEPSLGGHMPYHNGDMCSTREDIYVCGDLAGVEEANTALDEGRLAGICAARSLGYGTQEADALREDLSEGLCQLRMGTFGEKRLACKERIMREWSW
;
A
#
# COMPACT_ATOMS: atom_id res chain seq x y z
N PHE A 1 21.81 -1.64 -1.03
CA PHE A 1 23.00 -0.82 -0.73
C PHE A 1 23.95 -1.62 0.17
N ARG A 2 25.24 -1.65 -0.17
CA ARG A 2 26.30 -2.23 0.67
C ARG A 2 27.36 -1.15 0.91
N PRO A 3 27.84 -0.97 2.15
CA PRO A 3 28.93 -0.05 2.44
C PRO A 3 30.18 -0.42 1.64
N ILE A 4 30.89 0.58 1.15
CA ILE A 4 32.19 0.39 0.49
C ILE A 4 33.25 0.33 1.60
N ALA A 5 34.12 -0.70 1.55
CA ALA A 5 35.17 -0.85 2.55
C ALA A 5 36.08 0.39 2.60
N ASN A 6 36.49 0.79 3.79
CA ASN A 6 37.41 1.92 4.04
C ASN A 6 36.86 3.30 3.64
N THR A 7 35.54 3.47 3.51
CA THR A 7 34.92 4.78 3.24
C THR A 7 34.17 5.37 4.43
N SER A 8 34.26 4.75 5.61
CA SER A 8 33.64 5.28 6.83
C SER A 8 34.26 6.60 7.24
N ARG A 9 33.40 7.53 7.72
CA ARG A 9 33.82 8.79 8.31
C ARG A 9 33.16 8.94 9.68
N THR A 10 33.92 9.43 10.66
CA THR A 10 33.40 9.82 11.96
C THR A 10 33.13 11.32 11.94
N LEU A 11 31.92 11.71 12.30
CA LEU A 11 31.52 13.12 12.45
C LEU A 11 31.23 13.38 13.93
N SER A 12 31.79 14.47 14.47
CA SER A 12 31.45 14.92 15.81
C SER A 12 30.20 15.78 15.72
N VAL A 13 29.11 15.32 16.31
CA VAL A 13 27.81 15.99 16.31
C VAL A 13 27.18 15.92 17.69
N ASP A 14 26.35 16.88 18.03
CA ASP A 14 25.57 16.93 19.26
C ASP A 14 24.17 16.32 19.12
N THR A 15 23.68 16.19 17.88
CA THR A 15 22.34 15.69 17.60
C THR A 15 22.33 14.84 16.33
N ILE A 16 21.61 13.70 16.34
CA ILE A 16 21.38 12.83 15.18
C ILE A 16 19.88 12.75 14.94
N LEU A 17 19.45 13.07 13.71
CA LEU A 17 18.09 12.87 13.23
C LEU A 17 18.02 11.62 12.35
N LEU A 18 17.16 10.66 12.74
CA LEU A 18 16.97 9.41 11.99
C LEU A 18 15.72 9.50 11.12
N ALA A 19 15.90 9.34 9.80
CA ALA A 19 14.83 9.24 8.81
C ALA A 19 15.09 7.99 7.94
N VAL A 20 14.90 6.81 8.53
CA VAL A 20 15.35 5.52 7.97
C VAL A 20 14.23 4.72 7.30
N GLY A 21 13.09 5.31 7.07
CA GLY A 21 11.94 4.72 6.41
C GLY A 21 10.67 4.79 7.25
N LEU A 22 9.60 4.26 6.66
CA LEU A 22 8.26 4.21 7.23
C LEU A 22 7.81 2.74 7.35
N SER A 23 6.85 2.50 8.20
CA SER A 23 6.16 1.21 8.31
C SER A 23 4.65 1.43 8.45
N PRO A 24 3.82 0.53 7.88
CA PRO A 24 2.37 0.63 8.02
C PRO A 24 1.91 0.56 9.49
N ARG A 25 0.93 1.37 9.85
CA ARG A 25 0.32 1.37 11.19
C ARG A 25 -0.87 0.40 11.19
N VAL A 26 -0.59 -0.87 11.48
CA VAL A 26 -1.53 -1.99 11.31
C VAL A 26 -2.40 -2.28 12.54
N GLU A 27 -2.25 -1.56 13.63
CA GLU A 27 -2.88 -1.86 14.92
C GLU A 27 -4.42 -1.89 14.80
N LEU A 28 -5.03 -0.89 14.15
CA LEU A 28 -6.48 -0.84 13.96
C LEU A 28 -6.98 -1.97 13.05
N ALA A 29 -6.28 -2.24 11.94
CA ALA A 29 -6.64 -3.34 11.04
C ALA A 29 -6.56 -4.69 11.75
N ARG A 30 -5.54 -4.90 12.60
CA ARG A 30 -5.40 -6.10 13.42
C ARG A 30 -6.53 -6.23 14.43
N MET A 31 -6.87 -5.14 15.14
CA MET A 31 -7.98 -5.13 16.10
C MET A 31 -9.33 -5.40 15.42
N ALA A 32 -9.50 -4.94 14.19
CA ALA A 32 -10.67 -5.23 13.36
C ALA A 32 -10.70 -6.67 12.81
N GLY A 33 -9.65 -7.47 13.05
CA GLY A 33 -9.57 -8.87 12.63
C GLY A 33 -9.15 -9.06 11.17
N CYS A 34 -8.56 -8.07 10.53
CA CYS A 34 -7.98 -8.22 9.19
C CYS A 34 -6.77 -9.18 9.25
N ARG A 35 -6.66 -10.09 8.28
CA ARG A 35 -5.44 -10.88 8.10
C ARG A 35 -4.30 -9.99 7.64
N LEU A 36 -3.12 -10.22 8.20
CA LEU A 36 -1.92 -9.46 7.86
C LEU A 36 -0.91 -10.37 7.14
N THR A 37 -0.12 -9.75 6.28
CA THR A 37 1.09 -10.33 5.68
C THR A 37 2.32 -9.48 6.03
N VAL A 38 3.50 -9.97 5.65
CA VAL A 38 4.76 -9.23 5.81
C VAL A 38 5.40 -9.07 4.44
N GLU A 39 5.61 -7.81 4.05
CA GLU A 39 6.30 -7.47 2.81
C GLU A 39 7.33 -6.36 3.08
N PRO A 40 8.61 -6.74 3.25
CA PRO A 40 9.67 -5.76 3.58
C PRO A 40 9.82 -4.65 2.55
N SER A 41 9.55 -4.91 1.27
CA SER A 41 9.65 -3.91 0.20
C SER A 41 8.54 -2.86 0.24
N LEU A 42 7.47 -3.11 1.02
CA LEU A 42 6.33 -2.22 1.26
C LEU A 42 6.26 -1.73 2.71
N GLY A 43 7.36 -1.82 3.46
CA GLY A 43 7.47 -1.29 4.82
C GLY A 43 7.18 -2.28 5.94
N GLY A 44 6.86 -3.54 5.65
CA GLY A 44 6.71 -4.60 6.65
C GLY A 44 5.30 -5.20 6.75
N HIS A 45 4.71 -5.19 7.93
CA HIS A 45 3.36 -5.73 8.14
C HIS A 45 2.29 -4.88 7.47
N MET A 46 1.35 -5.51 6.78
CA MET A 46 0.23 -4.86 6.11
C MET A 46 -0.97 -5.81 5.98
N PRO A 47 -2.21 -5.30 5.88
CA PRO A 47 -3.37 -6.13 5.63
C PRO A 47 -3.38 -6.70 4.22
N TYR A 48 -3.87 -7.96 4.09
CA TYR A 48 -4.30 -8.45 2.78
C TYR A 48 -5.46 -7.58 2.27
N HIS A 49 -5.45 -7.29 0.99
CA HIS A 49 -6.55 -6.60 0.30
C HIS A 49 -6.68 -7.12 -1.14
N ASN A 50 -7.87 -6.99 -1.71
CA ASN A 50 -8.13 -7.27 -3.12
C ASN A 50 -7.88 -6.02 -4.00
N GLY A 51 -8.17 -6.14 -5.30
CA GLY A 51 -8.03 -5.04 -6.25
C GLY A 51 -8.94 -3.84 -5.97
N ASP A 52 -9.99 -4.01 -5.20
CA ASP A 52 -10.92 -2.98 -4.75
C ASP A 52 -10.56 -2.38 -3.39
N MET A 53 -9.35 -2.65 -2.89
CA MET A 53 -8.84 -2.21 -1.59
C MET A 53 -9.63 -2.79 -0.40
N CYS A 54 -10.53 -3.77 -0.61
CA CYS A 54 -11.26 -4.43 0.45
C CYS A 54 -10.34 -5.43 1.18
N SER A 55 -10.32 -5.37 2.51
CA SER A 55 -9.52 -6.26 3.35
C SER A 55 -10.12 -7.68 3.39
N THR A 56 -9.56 -8.57 4.22
CA THR A 56 -10.14 -9.89 4.52
C THR A 56 -11.30 -9.83 5.52
N ARG A 57 -11.73 -8.64 5.87
CA ARG A 57 -12.95 -8.38 6.66
C ARG A 57 -13.90 -7.60 5.77
N GLU A 58 -15.11 -8.16 5.60
CA GLU A 58 -16.20 -7.49 4.92
C GLU A 58 -16.40 -6.08 5.48
N ASP A 59 -16.70 -5.12 4.64
CA ASP A 59 -16.93 -3.71 4.99
C ASP A 59 -15.69 -2.92 5.51
N ILE A 60 -14.50 -3.52 5.48
CA ILE A 60 -13.25 -2.83 5.86
C ILE A 60 -12.35 -2.67 4.64
N TYR A 61 -12.13 -1.43 4.26
CA TYR A 61 -11.24 -1.03 3.18
C TYR A 61 -9.92 -0.48 3.75
N VAL A 62 -8.81 -0.80 3.09
CA VAL A 62 -7.46 -0.40 3.51
C VAL A 62 -6.73 0.21 2.32
N CYS A 63 -6.06 1.36 2.52
CA CYS A 63 -5.40 2.10 1.44
C CYS A 63 -4.22 2.91 1.97
N GLY A 64 -3.44 3.47 1.06
CA GLY A 64 -2.27 4.27 1.37
C GLY A 64 -1.21 3.48 2.13
N ASP A 65 -0.46 4.14 3.00
CA ASP A 65 0.65 3.53 3.75
C ASP A 65 0.24 2.28 4.55
N LEU A 66 -1.03 2.19 4.97
CA LEU A 66 -1.55 0.99 5.63
C LEU A 66 -1.56 -0.23 4.70
N ALA A 67 -1.86 -0.04 3.42
CA ALA A 67 -1.85 -1.08 2.40
C ALA A 67 -0.44 -1.35 1.83
N GLY A 68 0.57 -0.64 2.32
CA GLY A 68 1.97 -0.73 1.93
C GLY A 68 2.55 0.64 1.62
N VAL A 69 3.71 0.94 2.19
CA VAL A 69 4.35 2.24 2.02
C VAL A 69 4.86 2.40 0.59
N GLU A 70 4.29 3.36 -0.11
CA GLU A 70 4.65 3.74 -1.48
C GLU A 70 4.76 5.27 -1.59
N GLU A 71 4.53 5.83 -2.78
CA GLU A 71 4.56 7.27 -3.01
C GLU A 71 3.20 7.92 -2.66
N ALA A 72 3.20 9.22 -2.38
CA ALA A 72 1.99 9.95 -1.97
C ALA A 72 0.87 9.93 -3.02
N ASN A 73 1.22 9.97 -4.31
CA ASN A 73 0.25 9.85 -5.41
C ASN A 73 -0.43 8.47 -5.42
N THR A 74 0.32 7.40 -5.19
CA THR A 74 -0.21 6.04 -5.06
C THR A 74 -1.19 5.96 -3.89
N ALA A 75 -0.82 6.52 -2.73
CA ALA A 75 -1.69 6.55 -1.55
C ALA A 75 -2.99 7.34 -1.79
N LEU A 76 -2.91 8.44 -2.54
CA LEU A 76 -4.08 9.24 -2.92
C LEU A 76 -5.04 8.44 -3.81
N ASP A 77 -4.53 7.78 -4.85
CA ASP A 77 -5.35 7.03 -5.79
C ASP A 77 -5.91 5.75 -5.17
N GLU A 78 -5.15 5.06 -4.30
CA GLU A 78 -5.70 3.96 -3.48
C GLU A 78 -6.85 4.43 -2.59
N GLY A 79 -6.74 5.61 -1.97
CA GLY A 79 -7.81 6.19 -1.15
C GLY A 79 -9.07 6.50 -1.94
N ARG A 80 -8.93 7.05 -3.16
CA ARG A 80 -10.06 7.30 -4.08
C ARG A 80 -10.71 5.98 -4.51
N LEU A 81 -9.91 5.00 -4.88
CA LEU A 81 -10.39 3.67 -5.27
C LEU A 81 -11.15 2.99 -4.13
N ALA A 82 -10.58 2.98 -2.92
CA ALA A 82 -11.23 2.43 -1.73
C ALA A 82 -12.58 3.11 -1.45
N GLY A 83 -12.64 4.45 -1.55
CA GLY A 83 -13.86 5.21 -1.34
C GLY A 83 -14.97 4.88 -2.36
N ILE A 84 -14.62 4.77 -3.65
CA ILE A 84 -15.56 4.35 -4.71
C ILE A 84 -16.07 2.94 -4.45
N CYS A 85 -15.19 1.99 -4.16
CA CYS A 85 -15.56 0.60 -3.93
C CYS A 85 -16.42 0.44 -2.67
N ALA A 86 -16.13 1.19 -1.60
CA ALA A 86 -16.97 1.22 -0.41
C ALA A 86 -18.36 1.79 -0.68
N ALA A 87 -18.47 2.89 -1.44
CA ALA A 87 -19.77 3.45 -1.82
C ALA A 87 -20.58 2.47 -2.69
N ARG A 88 -19.92 1.77 -3.61
CA ARG A 88 -20.57 0.76 -4.46
C ARG A 88 -21.09 -0.43 -3.64
N SER A 89 -20.36 -0.89 -2.64
CA SER A 89 -20.81 -2.00 -1.77
C SER A 89 -22.10 -1.65 -0.99
N LEU A 90 -22.34 -0.36 -0.79
CA LEU A 90 -23.55 0.16 -0.17
C LEU A 90 -24.69 0.50 -1.17
N GLY A 91 -24.49 0.19 -2.47
CA GLY A 91 -25.48 0.43 -3.52
C GLY A 91 -25.44 1.84 -4.15
N TYR A 92 -24.43 2.66 -3.84
CA TYR A 92 -24.26 4.00 -4.40
C TYR A 92 -23.37 4.01 -5.67
N GLY A 93 -23.41 2.93 -6.47
CA GLY A 93 -22.67 2.86 -7.74
C GLY A 93 -23.34 3.69 -8.85
N THR A 94 -22.53 4.39 -9.65
CA THR A 94 -22.95 5.04 -10.90
C THR A 94 -22.03 4.60 -12.03
N GLN A 95 -22.43 4.80 -13.28
CA GLN A 95 -21.61 4.49 -14.45
C GLN A 95 -20.29 5.30 -14.42
N GLU A 96 -20.36 6.57 -13.99
CA GLU A 96 -19.16 7.42 -13.85
C GLU A 96 -18.21 6.89 -12.75
N ALA A 97 -18.77 6.37 -11.65
CA ALA A 97 -17.96 5.76 -10.59
C ALA A 97 -17.29 4.47 -11.06
N ASP A 98 -17.96 3.68 -11.89
CA ASP A 98 -17.37 2.47 -12.50
C ASP A 98 -16.22 2.82 -13.43
N ALA A 99 -16.39 3.79 -14.33
CA ALA A 99 -15.33 4.26 -15.22
C ALA A 99 -14.13 4.81 -14.42
N LEU A 100 -14.38 5.63 -13.39
CA LEU A 100 -13.32 6.17 -12.54
C LEU A 100 -12.57 5.07 -11.76
N ARG A 101 -13.27 4.02 -11.31
CA ARG A 101 -12.66 2.86 -10.67
C ARG A 101 -11.67 2.15 -11.62
N GLU A 102 -12.06 1.94 -12.87
CA GLU A 102 -11.22 1.31 -13.90
C GLU A 102 -9.99 2.18 -14.19
N ASP A 103 -10.17 3.47 -14.40
CA ASP A 103 -9.07 4.43 -14.62
C ASP A 103 -8.07 4.46 -13.46
N LEU A 104 -8.57 4.47 -12.21
CA LEU A 104 -7.71 4.44 -11.03
C LEU A 104 -6.93 3.12 -10.90
N SER A 105 -7.57 1.99 -11.19
CA SER A 105 -6.92 0.68 -11.13
C SER A 105 -5.81 0.56 -12.18
N GLU A 106 -6.07 1.04 -13.40
CA GLU A 106 -5.06 1.08 -14.47
C GLU A 106 -3.93 2.07 -14.12
N GLY A 107 -4.26 3.26 -13.65
CA GLY A 107 -3.29 4.28 -13.23
C GLY A 107 -2.36 3.78 -12.12
N LEU A 108 -2.89 3.09 -11.11
CA LEU A 108 -2.10 2.47 -10.05
C LEU A 108 -1.13 1.40 -10.58
N CYS A 109 -1.58 0.61 -11.56
CA CYS A 109 -0.71 -0.35 -12.24
C CYS A 109 0.43 0.37 -12.96
N GLN A 110 0.11 1.41 -13.74
CA GLN A 110 1.10 2.20 -14.48
C GLN A 110 2.12 2.90 -13.57
N LEU A 111 1.70 3.48 -12.43
CA LEU A 111 2.58 4.09 -11.43
C LEU A 111 3.61 3.10 -10.86
N ARG A 112 3.27 1.81 -10.83
CA ARG A 112 4.13 0.72 -10.35
C ARG A 112 4.96 0.06 -11.46
N MET A 113 4.86 0.52 -12.71
CA MET A 113 5.69 0.02 -13.82
C MET A 113 7.08 0.65 -13.79
N GLY A 114 8.06 -0.06 -14.42
CA GLY A 114 9.44 0.42 -14.55
C GLY A 114 10.34 0.02 -13.38
N THR A 115 11.62 0.29 -13.54
CA THR A 115 12.73 -0.25 -12.72
C THR A 115 12.56 -0.09 -11.20
N PHE A 116 11.89 0.95 -10.74
CA PHE A 116 11.69 1.22 -9.32
C PHE A 116 10.36 0.69 -8.79
N GLY A 117 9.37 0.46 -9.66
CA GLY A 117 8.03 0.04 -9.29
C GLY A 117 7.76 -1.46 -9.43
N GLU A 118 8.44 -2.16 -10.33
CA GLU A 118 8.17 -3.58 -10.66
C GLU A 118 8.12 -4.51 -9.45
N LYS A 119 9.02 -4.33 -8.49
CA LYS A 119 9.02 -5.14 -7.26
C LYS A 119 7.78 -4.88 -6.41
N ARG A 120 7.35 -3.62 -6.32
CA ARG A 120 6.14 -3.22 -5.60
C ARG A 120 4.90 -3.78 -6.28
N LEU A 121 4.83 -3.69 -7.62
CA LEU A 121 3.75 -4.27 -8.42
C LEU A 121 3.63 -5.78 -8.16
N ALA A 122 4.71 -6.53 -8.30
CA ALA A 122 4.73 -7.97 -8.05
C ALA A 122 4.27 -8.34 -6.62
N CYS A 123 4.65 -7.52 -5.61
CA CYS A 123 4.21 -7.70 -4.24
C CYS A 123 2.71 -7.45 -4.08
N LYS A 124 2.18 -6.37 -4.66
CA LYS A 124 0.75 -6.06 -4.65
C LYS A 124 -0.07 -7.13 -5.35
N GLU A 125 0.34 -7.58 -6.53
CA GLU A 125 -0.32 -8.67 -7.25
C GLU A 125 -0.34 -9.98 -6.44
N ARG A 126 0.76 -10.30 -5.73
CA ARG A 126 0.80 -11.46 -4.84
C ARG A 126 -0.19 -11.31 -3.69
N ILE A 127 -0.24 -10.16 -3.02
CA ILE A 127 -1.15 -9.87 -1.93
C ILE A 127 -2.60 -10.00 -2.38
N MET A 128 -2.95 -9.44 -3.54
CA MET A 128 -4.29 -9.56 -4.13
C MET A 128 -4.66 -11.00 -4.50
N ARG A 129 -3.71 -11.77 -5.01
CA ARG A 129 -3.93 -13.19 -5.37
C ARG A 129 -4.10 -14.09 -4.14
N GLU A 130 -3.38 -13.81 -3.05
CA GLU A 130 -3.46 -14.56 -1.80
C GLU A 130 -4.60 -14.10 -0.88
N TRP A 131 -5.27 -13.02 -1.28
CA TRP A 131 -6.43 -12.51 -0.58
C TRP A 131 -7.59 -13.52 -0.62
N SER A 132 -8.24 -13.71 0.53
CA SER A 132 -9.49 -14.47 0.67
C SER A 132 -10.22 -13.99 1.92
N TRP A 133 -11.52 -14.12 1.93
CA TRP A 133 -12.35 -13.85 3.10
C TRP A 133 -11.99 -14.73 4.29
#